data_6d3b10346bbb6a522ad7fbe04f4cd443
#
_entry.id   6d3b10346bbb6a522ad7fbe04f4cd443
#
_cell.length_a   1.000
_cell.length_b   1.000
_cell.length_c   1.000
_cell.angle_alpha   90.00
_cell.angle_beta   90.00
_cell.angle_gamma   90.00
#
_symmetry.space_group_name_H-M   'P 1'
#
loop_
_entity.id
_entity.type
_entity.pdbx_description
1 polymer ?
#
loop_
_entity_poly.entity_id
_entity_poly.type
_entity_poly.pdbx_seq_one_letter_code
_entity_poly.pdbx_strand_id
1 'polypeptide(L)'
;MPEGVATIVGTAGEALTPALLAEVEAIFFEASGRDFEPGPERDAFRERWLGRYLQDGSDAVLLALNEGSVAGYLVGAVDDPAEQERFADIGYFRTDFRALCRRFPAHLHINLAPAFRGLGLGARLIEAFATHAAAAGAPGMHVVTAEAARNVRFYERTGFAERGASLFNGRRVVLLGRPLDPAGEQPGH
;
A
#
# COMPACT_ATOMS: atom_id res chain seq x y z
N MET A 1 -11.45 -19.28 -15.73
CA MET A 1 -10.17 -19.25 -15.00
C MET A 1 -9.24 -18.35 -15.78
N PRO A 2 -8.75 -17.24 -15.23
CA PRO A 2 -7.73 -16.46 -15.96
C PRO A 2 -6.42 -17.26 -15.96
N GLU A 3 -6.08 -17.84 -17.11
CA GLU A 3 -4.86 -18.63 -17.35
C GLU A 3 -3.68 -17.73 -17.76
N GLY A 4 -3.45 -16.64 -17.09
CA GLY A 4 -2.30 -15.77 -17.33
C GLY A 4 -1.51 -15.55 -16.04
N VAL A 5 -0.20 -15.78 -16.06
CA VAL A 5 0.69 -15.37 -14.98
C VAL A 5 0.79 -13.84 -15.01
N ALA A 6 0.08 -13.16 -14.09
CA ALA A 6 0.18 -11.70 -14.03
C ALA A 6 1.64 -11.26 -13.77
N THR A 7 2.09 -10.30 -14.54
CA THR A 7 3.42 -9.71 -14.43
C THR A 7 3.36 -8.53 -13.45
N ILE A 8 4.34 -8.45 -12.52
CA ILE A 8 4.51 -7.26 -11.68
C ILE A 8 5.43 -6.29 -12.40
N VAL A 9 4.97 -5.08 -12.63
CA VAL A 9 5.75 -3.98 -13.20
C VAL A 9 5.81 -2.82 -12.22
N GLY A 10 7.01 -2.30 -11.99
CA GLY A 10 7.20 -1.05 -11.26
C GLY A 10 7.15 0.12 -12.24
N THR A 11 6.48 1.19 -11.86
CA THR A 11 6.42 2.42 -12.67
C THR A 11 7.47 3.44 -12.22
N ALA A 12 8.58 3.00 -11.64
CA ALA A 12 9.64 3.90 -11.20
C ALA A 12 10.13 4.76 -12.39
N GLY A 13 9.69 6.02 -12.42
CA GLY A 13 10.08 6.98 -13.44
C GLY A 13 9.25 6.98 -14.73
N GLU A 14 8.34 6.03 -14.96
CA GLU A 14 7.38 6.07 -16.05
C GLU A 14 5.99 6.44 -15.51
N ALA A 15 5.43 7.51 -16.04
CA ALA A 15 4.07 7.91 -15.67
C ALA A 15 3.07 6.82 -16.08
N LEU A 16 2.13 6.51 -15.19
CA LEU A 16 0.98 5.68 -15.53
C LEU A 16 0.28 6.26 -16.76
N THR A 17 0.01 5.42 -17.76
CA THR A 17 -0.83 5.87 -18.86
C THR A 17 -2.21 6.22 -18.35
N PRO A 18 -2.94 7.18 -18.97
CA PRO A 18 -4.31 7.50 -18.54
C PRO A 18 -5.23 6.28 -18.49
N ALA A 19 -5.03 5.30 -19.38
CA ALA A 19 -5.82 4.07 -19.40
C ALA A 19 -5.55 3.20 -18.16
N LEU A 20 -4.27 2.94 -17.83
CA LEU A 20 -3.89 2.17 -16.63
C LEU A 20 -4.31 2.88 -15.34
N LEU A 21 -4.20 4.22 -15.31
CA LEU A 21 -4.66 4.99 -14.16
C LEU A 21 -6.16 4.85 -13.95
N ALA A 22 -6.96 4.89 -15.01
CA ALA A 22 -8.40 4.70 -14.91
C ALA A 22 -8.77 3.29 -14.37
N GLU A 23 -8.02 2.24 -14.76
CA GLU A 23 -8.23 0.89 -14.22
C GLU A 23 -7.83 0.81 -12.74
N VAL A 24 -6.72 1.44 -12.33
CA VAL A 24 -6.30 1.55 -10.92
C VAL A 24 -7.38 2.25 -10.10
N GLU A 25 -7.92 3.36 -10.57
CA GLU A 25 -8.99 4.10 -9.89
C GLU A 25 -10.28 3.29 -9.78
N ALA A 26 -10.64 2.53 -10.81
CA ALA A 26 -11.81 1.64 -10.76
C ALA A 26 -11.66 0.60 -9.65
N ILE A 27 -10.50 -0.07 -9.56
CA ILE A 27 -10.19 -1.04 -8.49
C ILE A 27 -10.18 -0.35 -7.12
N PHE A 28 -9.63 0.86 -7.02
CA PHE A 28 -9.57 1.63 -5.78
C PHE A 28 -10.95 1.95 -5.23
N PHE A 29 -11.85 2.49 -6.06
CA PHE A 29 -13.20 2.84 -5.62
C PHE A 29 -14.04 1.59 -5.30
N GLU A 30 -13.94 0.53 -6.12
CA GLU A 30 -14.61 -0.74 -5.84
C GLU A 30 -14.15 -1.34 -4.49
N ALA A 31 -12.85 -1.32 -4.23
CA ALA A 31 -12.28 -1.84 -2.98
C ALA A 31 -12.69 -1.04 -1.74
N SER A 32 -13.03 0.24 -1.89
CA SER A 32 -13.50 1.08 -0.79
C SER A 32 -14.84 0.62 -0.21
N GLY A 33 -15.65 -0.10 -1.00
CA GLY A 33 -17.00 -0.51 -0.63
C GLY A 33 -17.96 0.65 -0.42
N ARG A 34 -17.64 1.84 -0.95
CA ARG A 34 -18.44 3.06 -0.86
C ARG A 34 -18.90 3.49 -2.24
N ASP A 35 -20.15 3.89 -2.32
CA ASP A 35 -20.67 4.57 -3.51
C ASP A 35 -20.33 6.07 -3.41
N PHE A 36 -19.63 6.57 -4.41
CA PHE A 36 -19.27 7.98 -4.51
C PHE A 36 -19.91 8.60 -5.73
N GLU A 37 -20.71 9.63 -5.51
CA GLU A 37 -21.08 10.54 -6.60
C GLU A 37 -19.84 11.36 -7.03
N PRO A 38 -19.73 11.71 -8.33
CA PRO A 38 -18.70 12.63 -8.79
C PRO A 38 -18.73 13.94 -8.02
N GLY A 39 -17.58 14.39 -7.50
CA GLY A 39 -17.49 15.63 -6.77
C GLY A 39 -16.40 15.67 -5.69
N PRO A 40 -16.36 16.77 -4.92
CA PRO A 40 -15.25 17.06 -4.00
C PRO A 40 -14.96 15.97 -2.95
N GLU A 41 -16.00 15.25 -2.48
CA GLU A 41 -15.81 14.17 -1.50
C GLU A 41 -15.05 12.99 -2.11
N ARG A 42 -15.45 12.58 -3.33
CA ARG A 42 -14.77 11.53 -4.09
C ARG A 42 -13.33 11.89 -4.39
N ASP A 43 -13.10 13.14 -4.81
CA ASP A 43 -11.76 13.63 -5.16
C ASP A 43 -10.86 13.71 -3.93
N ALA A 44 -11.35 14.20 -2.79
CA ALA A 44 -10.62 14.24 -1.54
C ALA A 44 -10.30 12.82 -1.01
N PHE A 45 -11.22 11.87 -1.15
CA PHE A 45 -10.98 10.48 -0.78
C PHE A 45 -9.91 9.84 -1.66
N ARG A 46 -10.00 10.04 -2.99
CA ARG A 46 -8.99 9.59 -3.94
C ARG A 46 -7.61 10.18 -3.63
N GLU A 47 -7.54 11.50 -3.42
CA GLU A 47 -6.28 12.18 -3.13
C GLU A 47 -5.64 11.64 -1.85
N ARG A 48 -6.42 11.47 -0.78
CA ARG A 48 -5.92 11.00 0.52
C ARG A 48 -5.32 9.60 0.47
N TRP A 49 -5.93 8.67 -0.26
CA TRP A 49 -5.58 7.25 -0.18
C TRP A 49 -4.90 6.69 -1.42
N LEU A 50 -4.85 7.47 -2.51
CA LEU A 50 -4.23 7.09 -3.77
C LEU A 50 -3.40 8.23 -4.37
N GLY A 51 -4.00 9.40 -4.60
CA GLY A 51 -3.42 10.47 -5.40
C GLY A 51 -2.06 10.94 -4.91
N ARG A 52 -1.91 11.14 -3.60
CA ARG A 52 -0.65 11.60 -2.99
C ARG A 52 0.56 10.69 -3.22
N TYR A 53 0.34 9.40 -3.51
CA TYR A 53 1.39 8.44 -3.87
C TYR A 53 1.74 8.46 -5.36
N LEU A 54 0.96 9.14 -6.18
CA LEU A 54 1.16 9.24 -7.63
C LEU A 54 1.88 10.53 -8.05
N GLN A 55 2.05 11.48 -7.12
CA GLN A 55 2.59 12.83 -7.41
C GLN A 55 4.10 12.89 -7.30
N ASP A 56 4.68 12.14 -6.39
CA ASP A 56 6.12 12.13 -6.14
C ASP A 56 6.75 10.91 -6.81
N GLY A 57 7.68 11.16 -7.75
CA GLY A 57 8.38 10.09 -8.46
C GLY A 57 9.29 9.22 -7.58
N SER A 58 9.42 9.54 -6.28
CA SER A 58 10.12 8.72 -5.28
C SER A 58 9.25 7.60 -4.71
N ASP A 59 7.92 7.71 -4.85
CA ASP A 59 6.98 6.71 -4.34
C ASP A 59 6.90 5.50 -5.27
N ALA A 60 6.68 4.34 -4.66
CA ALA A 60 6.51 3.11 -5.42
C ALA A 60 5.07 2.98 -5.95
N VAL A 61 4.95 2.76 -7.23
CA VAL A 61 3.70 2.34 -7.88
C VAL A 61 3.96 1.01 -8.57
N LEU A 62 3.35 -0.05 -8.07
CA LEU A 62 3.50 -1.40 -8.60
C LEU A 62 2.16 -1.87 -9.17
N LEU A 63 2.17 -2.38 -10.40
CA LEU A 63 1.00 -2.94 -11.05
C LEU A 63 1.17 -4.45 -11.23
N ALA A 64 0.13 -5.21 -10.93
CA ALA A 64 -0.03 -6.57 -11.39
C ALA A 64 -0.85 -6.54 -12.69
N LEU A 65 -0.21 -6.83 -13.82
CA LEU A 65 -0.85 -6.83 -15.14
C LEU A 65 -1.16 -8.26 -15.58
N ASN A 66 -2.39 -8.47 -16.05
CA ASN A 66 -2.81 -9.68 -16.71
C ASN A 66 -3.29 -9.34 -18.14
N GLU A 67 -2.61 -9.86 -19.16
CA GLU A 67 -2.94 -9.56 -20.57
C GLU A 67 -3.03 -8.04 -20.88
N GLY A 68 -2.18 -7.25 -20.21
CA GLY A 68 -2.14 -5.79 -20.38
C GLY A 68 -3.11 -4.99 -19.54
N SER A 69 -4.07 -5.62 -18.84
CA SER A 69 -5.00 -4.97 -17.93
C SER A 69 -4.57 -5.07 -16.47
N VAL A 70 -4.99 -4.12 -15.62
CA VAL A 70 -4.64 -4.08 -14.21
C VAL A 70 -5.44 -5.11 -13.42
N ALA A 71 -4.77 -6.17 -12.94
CA ALA A 71 -5.33 -7.16 -12.03
C ALA A 71 -5.29 -6.69 -10.57
N GLY A 72 -4.40 -5.75 -10.26
CA GLY A 72 -4.24 -5.14 -8.95
C GLY A 72 -3.07 -4.18 -8.91
N TYR A 73 -2.97 -3.42 -7.84
CA TYR A 73 -1.90 -2.44 -7.67
C TYR A 73 -1.48 -2.32 -6.20
N LEU A 74 -0.28 -1.81 -6.01
CA LEU A 74 0.23 -1.33 -4.73
C LEU A 74 0.81 0.07 -4.95
N VAL A 75 0.45 1.00 -4.09
CA VAL A 75 1.13 2.29 -3.96
C VAL A 75 1.74 2.39 -2.57
N GLY A 76 2.93 2.95 -2.46
CA GLY A 76 3.61 3.06 -1.18
C GLY A 76 4.75 4.05 -1.21
N ALA A 77 5.11 4.54 -0.03
CA ALA A 77 6.24 5.42 0.21
C ALA A 77 7.22 4.78 1.20
N VAL A 78 8.49 5.12 1.08
CA VAL A 78 9.54 4.58 1.95
C VAL A 78 9.81 5.47 3.16
N ASP A 79 9.35 6.73 3.11
CA ASP A 79 9.55 7.76 4.13
C ASP A 79 8.57 7.62 5.30
N ASP A 80 9.02 8.08 6.48
CA ASP A 80 8.18 8.12 7.69
C ASP A 80 7.00 9.09 7.50
N PRO A 81 5.74 8.62 7.47
CA PRO A 81 4.58 9.48 7.25
C PRO A 81 4.35 10.49 8.38
N ALA A 82 4.89 10.25 9.58
CA ALA A 82 4.79 11.19 10.70
C ALA A 82 5.61 12.47 10.45
N GLU A 83 6.66 12.40 9.64
CA GLU A 83 7.56 13.52 9.33
C GLU A 83 7.21 14.20 7.98
N GLN A 84 6.31 13.60 7.18
CA GLN A 84 5.93 14.14 5.87
C GLN A 84 4.66 14.99 5.93
N GLU A 85 4.73 16.23 5.40
CA GLU A 85 3.59 17.17 5.45
C GLU A 85 2.39 16.69 4.64
N ARG A 86 2.62 15.96 3.55
CA ARG A 86 1.55 15.38 2.72
C ARG A 86 0.66 14.37 3.45
N PHE A 87 1.07 13.88 4.64
CA PHE A 87 0.29 12.97 5.50
C PHE A 87 -0.21 13.63 6.79
N ALA A 88 -0.05 14.96 6.95
CA ALA A 88 -0.42 15.68 8.17
C ALA A 88 -1.91 15.60 8.53
N ASP A 89 -2.77 15.41 7.54
CA ASP A 89 -4.21 15.22 7.71
C ASP A 89 -4.59 13.84 8.30
N ILE A 90 -3.62 12.93 8.44
CA ILE A 90 -3.79 11.61 9.06
C ILE A 90 -3.16 11.65 10.45
N GLY A 91 -3.90 12.20 11.42
CA GLY A 91 -3.39 12.55 12.75
C GLY A 91 -2.72 11.42 13.52
N TYR A 92 -3.20 10.17 13.40
CA TYR A 92 -2.63 9.04 14.14
C TYR A 92 -1.14 8.78 13.82
N PHE A 93 -0.63 9.16 12.64
CA PHE A 93 0.79 9.03 12.33
C PHE A 93 1.66 9.91 13.22
N ARG A 94 1.19 11.12 13.54
CA ARG A 94 1.92 12.10 14.37
C ARG A 94 1.64 11.96 15.86
N THR A 95 0.66 11.15 16.25
CA THR A 95 0.27 10.90 17.65
C THR A 95 0.55 9.46 18.05
N ASP A 96 -0.45 8.60 18.04
CA ASP A 96 -0.41 7.24 18.59
C ASP A 96 0.61 6.33 17.90
N PHE A 97 0.82 6.52 16.60
CA PHE A 97 1.73 5.69 15.82
C PHE A 97 3.11 6.31 15.57
N ARG A 98 3.41 7.50 16.11
CA ARG A 98 4.67 8.19 15.84
C ARG A 98 5.91 7.33 16.08
N ALA A 99 5.98 6.62 17.20
CA ALA A 99 7.10 5.73 17.50
C ALA A 99 7.15 4.48 16.61
N LEU A 100 5.99 4.00 16.17
CA LEU A 100 5.87 2.87 15.26
C LEU A 100 6.26 3.25 13.82
N CYS A 101 5.88 4.45 13.37
CA CYS A 101 6.27 4.97 12.05
C CYS A 101 7.79 5.07 11.91
N ARG A 102 8.53 5.51 12.94
CA ARG A 102 10.00 5.50 12.94
C ARG A 102 10.59 4.10 12.79
N ARG A 103 9.95 3.10 13.39
CA ARG A 103 10.40 1.69 13.34
C ARG A 103 10.01 1.00 12.04
N PHE A 104 8.91 1.39 11.45
CA PHE A 104 8.35 0.84 10.22
C PHE A 104 7.98 2.00 9.28
N PRO A 105 8.96 2.78 8.77
CA PRO A 105 8.66 4.03 8.04
C PRO A 105 7.98 3.79 6.70
N ALA A 106 8.38 2.76 5.95
CA ALA A 106 7.73 2.46 4.69
C ALA A 106 6.27 2.05 4.89
N HIS A 107 5.38 2.54 4.03
CA HIS A 107 3.96 2.27 4.16
C HIS A 107 3.28 2.16 2.80
N LEU A 108 2.15 1.45 2.75
CA LEU A 108 1.54 1.07 1.49
C LEU A 108 0.01 0.97 1.55
N HIS A 109 -0.58 1.05 0.36
CA HIS A 109 -1.96 0.62 0.07
C HIS A 109 -1.94 -0.37 -1.08
N ILE A 110 -2.74 -1.44 -0.98
CA ILE A 110 -2.83 -2.50 -1.98
C ILE A 110 -4.28 -2.88 -2.21
N ASN A 111 -4.67 -2.99 -3.47
CA ASN A 111 -5.97 -3.50 -3.87
C ASN A 111 -5.84 -4.42 -5.08
N LEU A 112 -6.70 -5.44 -5.12
CA LEU A 112 -6.81 -6.39 -6.23
C LEU A 112 -8.24 -6.38 -6.75
N ALA A 113 -8.40 -6.42 -8.05
CA ALA A 113 -9.69 -6.65 -8.68
C ALA A 113 -10.28 -8.00 -8.19
N PRO A 114 -11.60 -8.12 -7.96
CA PRO A 114 -12.22 -9.29 -7.34
C PRO A 114 -11.86 -10.62 -7.99
N ALA A 115 -11.81 -10.65 -9.32
CA ALA A 115 -11.48 -11.84 -10.10
C ALA A 115 -10.06 -12.38 -9.87
N PHE A 116 -9.15 -11.55 -9.34
CA PHE A 116 -7.73 -11.88 -9.16
C PHE A 116 -7.35 -12.08 -7.69
N ARG A 117 -8.33 -12.05 -6.77
CA ARG A 117 -8.09 -12.32 -5.35
C ARG A 117 -7.86 -13.82 -5.10
N GLY A 118 -7.04 -14.15 -4.12
CA GLY A 118 -6.74 -15.55 -3.77
C GLY A 118 -5.72 -16.25 -4.69
N LEU A 119 -5.19 -15.56 -5.71
CA LEU A 119 -4.22 -16.10 -6.67
C LEU A 119 -2.75 -15.77 -6.32
N GLY A 120 -2.47 -15.31 -5.12
CA GLY A 120 -1.10 -14.98 -4.67
C GLY A 120 -0.56 -13.63 -5.15
N LEU A 121 -1.27 -12.89 -6.00
CA LEU A 121 -0.79 -11.62 -6.56
C LEU A 121 -0.52 -10.55 -5.49
N GLY A 122 -1.37 -10.49 -4.46
CA GLY A 122 -1.17 -9.55 -3.36
C GLY A 122 0.14 -9.80 -2.61
N ALA A 123 0.48 -11.07 -2.34
CA ALA A 123 1.75 -11.42 -1.70
C ALA A 123 2.94 -11.02 -2.59
N ARG A 124 2.86 -11.25 -3.90
CA ARG A 124 3.91 -10.84 -4.85
C ARG A 124 4.11 -9.33 -4.89
N LEU A 125 3.03 -8.53 -4.87
CA LEU A 125 3.11 -7.07 -4.78
C LEU A 125 3.76 -6.62 -3.46
N ILE A 126 3.38 -7.24 -2.34
CA ILE A 126 3.98 -6.96 -1.02
C ILE A 126 5.49 -7.26 -1.02
N GLU A 127 5.92 -8.41 -1.57
CA GLU A 127 7.35 -8.76 -1.62
C GLU A 127 8.15 -7.82 -2.56
N ALA A 128 7.57 -7.43 -3.68
CA ALA A 128 8.19 -6.45 -4.58
C ALA A 128 8.39 -5.10 -3.88
N PHE A 129 7.39 -4.64 -3.12
CA PHE A 129 7.52 -3.41 -2.33
C PHE A 129 8.51 -3.57 -1.17
N ALA A 130 8.51 -4.72 -0.48
CA ALA A 130 9.46 -5.01 0.59
C ALA A 130 10.91 -4.92 0.10
N THR A 131 11.18 -5.49 -1.09
CA THR A 131 12.49 -5.41 -1.75
C THR A 131 12.86 -3.96 -2.06
N HIS A 132 11.93 -3.19 -2.62
CA HIS A 132 12.13 -1.77 -2.92
C HIS A 132 12.43 -0.95 -1.64
N ALA A 133 11.62 -1.13 -0.59
CA ALA A 133 11.77 -0.41 0.66
C ALA A 133 13.09 -0.77 1.39
N ALA A 134 13.46 -2.05 1.41
CA ALA A 134 14.74 -2.50 1.97
C ALA A 134 15.94 -1.92 1.20
N ALA A 135 15.88 -1.88 -0.14
CA ALA A 135 16.92 -1.26 -0.98
C ALA A 135 17.05 0.24 -0.74
N ALA A 136 15.96 0.92 -0.36
CA ALA A 136 15.95 2.32 0.07
C ALA A 136 16.42 2.51 1.53
N GLY A 137 16.75 1.44 2.25
CA GLY A 137 17.25 1.49 3.64
C GLY A 137 16.17 1.56 4.71
N ALA A 138 14.89 1.33 4.37
CA ALA A 138 13.83 1.31 5.36
C ALA A 138 13.96 0.08 6.28
N PRO A 139 14.01 0.25 7.64
CA PRO A 139 14.15 -0.86 8.58
C PRO A 139 12.88 -1.70 8.73
N GLY A 140 11.77 -1.23 8.20
CA GLY A 140 10.48 -1.90 8.27
C GLY A 140 9.42 -1.18 7.45
N MET A 141 8.31 -1.87 7.26
CA MET A 141 7.14 -1.33 6.57
C MET A 141 5.86 -1.58 7.37
N HIS A 142 4.84 -0.75 7.15
CA HIS A 142 3.56 -0.90 7.82
C HIS A 142 2.37 -0.68 6.91
N VAL A 143 1.22 -1.15 7.37
CA VAL A 143 -0.10 -0.81 6.88
C VAL A 143 -0.99 -0.42 8.05
N VAL A 144 -1.94 0.48 7.81
CA VAL A 144 -2.99 0.78 8.78
C VAL A 144 -4.33 0.36 8.18
N THR A 145 -5.09 -0.41 8.95
CA THR A 145 -6.40 -0.91 8.51
C THR A 145 -7.39 -0.94 9.66
N ALA A 146 -8.69 -1.06 9.37
CA ALA A 146 -9.68 -1.27 10.42
C ALA A 146 -9.42 -2.62 11.13
N GLU A 147 -9.53 -2.66 12.47
CA GLU A 147 -9.24 -3.83 13.28
C GLU A 147 -10.01 -5.10 12.83
N ALA A 148 -11.28 -4.95 12.48
CA ALA A 148 -12.13 -6.06 12.03
C ALA A 148 -12.07 -6.31 10.52
N ALA A 149 -11.11 -5.71 9.79
CA ALA A 149 -11.04 -5.85 8.36
C ALA A 149 -10.58 -7.26 7.95
N ARG A 150 -11.19 -7.79 6.89
CA ARG A 150 -10.85 -9.13 6.36
C ARG A 150 -9.39 -9.24 5.89
N ASN A 151 -8.77 -8.11 5.56
CA ASN A 151 -7.39 -8.06 5.08
C ASN A 151 -6.34 -8.22 6.19
N VAL A 152 -6.68 -8.15 7.48
CA VAL A 152 -5.74 -8.40 8.59
C VAL A 152 -5.07 -9.75 8.43
N ARG A 153 -5.84 -10.82 8.23
CA ARG A 153 -5.31 -12.18 8.00
C ARG A 153 -4.43 -12.30 6.76
N PHE A 154 -4.68 -11.49 5.73
CA PHE A 154 -3.81 -11.45 4.55
C PHE A 154 -2.46 -10.85 4.92
N TYR A 155 -2.43 -9.73 5.63
CA TYR A 155 -1.18 -9.11 6.07
C TYR A 155 -0.40 -10.00 7.03
N GLU A 156 -1.06 -10.68 7.97
CA GLU A 156 -0.40 -11.65 8.86
C GLU A 156 0.32 -12.76 8.08
N ARG A 157 -0.32 -13.32 7.04
CA ARG A 157 0.32 -14.32 6.17
C ARG A 157 1.46 -13.79 5.32
N THR A 158 1.55 -12.47 5.15
CA THR A 158 2.66 -11.81 4.45
C THR A 158 3.68 -11.19 5.41
N GLY A 159 3.72 -11.68 6.66
CA GLY A 159 4.77 -11.36 7.64
C GLY A 159 4.54 -10.10 8.47
N PHE A 160 3.38 -9.47 8.37
CA PHE A 160 3.02 -8.36 9.25
C PHE A 160 2.46 -8.88 10.58
N ALA A 161 2.64 -8.09 11.63
CA ALA A 161 2.01 -8.33 12.92
C ALA A 161 1.47 -7.03 13.50
N GLU A 162 0.40 -7.09 14.29
CA GLU A 162 -0.14 -5.93 14.98
C GLU A 162 0.91 -5.34 15.92
N ARG A 163 1.09 -4.02 15.86
CA ARG A 163 2.06 -3.27 16.66
C ARG A 163 1.39 -2.21 17.53
N GLY A 164 0.20 -1.78 17.18
CA GLY A 164 -0.55 -0.79 17.93
C GLY A 164 -1.91 -0.50 17.33
N ALA A 165 -2.73 0.21 18.08
CA ALA A 165 -4.06 0.60 17.68
C ALA A 165 -4.32 2.08 18.01
N SER A 166 -5.22 2.70 17.24
CA SER A 166 -5.65 4.09 17.41
C SER A 166 -7.12 4.25 17.01
N LEU A 167 -7.63 5.45 17.10
CA LEU A 167 -8.95 5.81 16.58
C LEU A 167 -8.80 6.73 15.36
N PHE A 168 -9.50 6.42 14.31
CA PHE A 168 -9.62 7.28 13.13
C PHE A 168 -11.08 7.46 12.76
N ASN A 169 -11.56 8.70 12.80
CA ASN A 169 -12.98 9.03 12.58
C ASN A 169 -13.94 8.17 13.44
N GLY A 170 -13.59 7.96 14.72
CA GLY A 170 -14.40 7.18 15.67
C GLY A 170 -14.34 5.66 15.46
N ARG A 171 -13.54 5.17 14.52
CA ARG A 171 -13.33 3.73 14.27
C ARG A 171 -11.95 3.30 14.74
N ARG A 172 -11.87 2.13 15.36
CA ARG A 172 -10.60 1.55 15.76
C ARG A 172 -9.84 1.08 14.53
N VAL A 173 -8.58 1.53 14.40
CA VAL A 173 -7.62 1.12 13.39
C VAL A 173 -6.41 0.49 14.05
N VAL A 174 -5.78 -0.44 13.37
CA VAL A 174 -4.57 -1.13 13.82
C VAL A 174 -3.43 -0.86 12.82
N LEU A 175 -2.25 -0.63 13.37
CA LEU A 175 -1.02 -0.61 12.59
C LEU A 175 -0.41 -2.01 12.64
N LEU A 176 -0.26 -2.60 11.47
CA LEU A 176 0.43 -3.87 11.26
C LEU A 176 1.81 -3.56 10.70
N GLY A 177 2.88 -3.96 11.40
CA GLY A 177 4.27 -3.69 11.04
C GLY A 177 5.03 -4.96 10.71
N ARG A 178 5.83 -4.90 9.64
CA ARG A 178 6.75 -5.96 9.21
C ARG A 178 8.18 -5.41 9.20
N PRO A 179 9.15 -6.01 9.95
CA PRO A 179 10.56 -5.70 9.81
C PRO A 179 11.03 -6.03 8.39
N LEU A 180 11.99 -5.27 7.89
CA LEU A 180 12.71 -5.54 6.64
C LEU A 180 14.15 -5.83 7.00
N ASP A 181 14.73 -6.87 6.43
CA ASP A 181 16.16 -7.11 6.53
C ASP A 181 16.87 -6.11 5.62
N PRO A 182 17.88 -5.37 6.12
CA PRO A 182 18.66 -4.50 5.26
C PRO A 182 19.31 -5.35 4.17
N ALA A 183 19.19 -4.91 2.92
CA ALA A 183 19.78 -5.59 1.79
C ALA A 183 21.29 -5.72 2.01
N GLY A 184 21.79 -6.92 2.39
CA GLY A 184 23.21 -7.19 2.34
C GLY A 184 23.90 -7.90 3.51
N GLU A 185 23.25 -8.38 4.54
CA GLU A 185 23.88 -9.40 5.39
C GLU A 185 23.61 -10.80 4.84
N GLN A 186 24.42 -11.22 3.87
CA GLN A 186 24.57 -12.65 3.60
C GLN A 186 25.16 -13.28 4.87
N PRO A 187 24.61 -14.39 5.41
CA PRO A 187 25.26 -15.13 6.48
C PRO A 187 26.62 -15.59 5.94
N GLY A 188 27.70 -15.03 6.53
CA GLY A 188 29.06 -15.43 6.23
C GLY A 188 29.20 -16.94 6.46
N HIS A 189 29.73 -17.61 5.47
CA HIS A 189 30.20 -18.99 5.59
C HIS A 189 31.45 -19.07 6.44
#